data_ed8471859062916f05a117784173fc42
#
_entry.id   ed8471859062916f05a117784173fc42
#
_cell.length_a   1.000
_cell.length_b   1.000
_cell.length_c   1.000
_cell.angle_alpha   90.00
_cell.angle_beta   90.00
_cell.angle_gamma   90.00
#
_symmetry.space_group_name_H-M   'P 1'
#
loop_
_entity.id
_entity.type
_entity.pdbx_description
1 polymer ?
#
loop_
_entity_poly.entity_id
_entity_poly.type
_entity_poly.pdbx_seq_one_letter_code
_entity_poly.pdbx_strand_id
1 'polypeptide(L)'
;MELKAKVAATADEIARVFALRSAVFMTEQHCPYDEEFDGNDYCATHILGTVNGEPAAVLRLRYFADFAKIERLAVLPRFRRTLITKVVVEAGIEVCSRKGYRKLYGHAQKRLTRFWAKFGFKPLNKNFPLVYSDHEYVEMWAEIERRADAITMMSDPYVIVRPEGQWDTPGALDRSAARPATNPHKVPEDARLCAPVVRTPTAGAPPAARNRRDRPQPAI
;
A
#
# COMPACT_ATOMS: atom_id res chain seq x y z
N MET A 1 17.77 -16.07 -5.79
CA MET A 1 16.55 -16.04 -4.94
C MET A 1 15.73 -14.83 -5.36
N GLU A 2 14.58 -15.07 -5.95
CA GLU A 2 13.68 -14.01 -6.41
C GLU A 2 12.74 -13.61 -5.26
N LEU A 3 12.70 -12.32 -4.93
CA LEU A 3 11.82 -11.75 -3.90
C LEU A 3 10.85 -10.80 -4.59
N LYS A 4 9.55 -10.98 -4.36
CA LYS A 4 8.52 -10.09 -4.87
C LYS A 4 7.52 -9.74 -3.78
N ALA A 5 6.94 -8.55 -3.87
CA ALA A 5 5.80 -8.15 -3.07
C ALA A 5 4.79 -7.41 -3.95
N LYS A 6 3.50 -7.63 -3.70
CA LYS A 6 2.42 -6.97 -4.42
C LYS A 6 1.17 -6.86 -3.56
N VAL A 7 0.25 -6.02 -3.95
CA VAL A 7 -1.10 -6.03 -3.39
C VAL A 7 -1.80 -7.33 -3.79
N ALA A 8 -2.38 -8.02 -2.82
CA ALA A 8 -3.22 -9.18 -3.07
C ALA A 8 -4.56 -8.71 -3.65
N ALA A 9 -4.82 -9.08 -4.90
CA ALA A 9 -5.96 -8.59 -5.68
C ALA A 9 -6.97 -9.68 -6.07
N THR A 10 -6.64 -10.95 -5.85
CA THR A 10 -7.51 -12.09 -6.16
C THR A 10 -7.93 -12.83 -4.91
N ALA A 11 -9.06 -13.56 -4.98
CA ALA A 11 -9.51 -14.39 -3.86
C ALA A 11 -8.47 -15.43 -3.42
N ASP A 12 -7.74 -16.04 -4.37
CA ASP A 12 -6.65 -16.97 -4.08
C ASP A 12 -5.51 -16.28 -3.31
N GLU A 13 -5.10 -15.06 -3.72
CA GLU A 13 -4.06 -14.31 -3.02
C GLU A 13 -4.50 -13.91 -1.61
N ILE A 14 -5.75 -13.50 -1.42
CA ILE A 14 -6.30 -13.20 -0.10
C ILE A 14 -6.35 -14.47 0.77
N ALA A 15 -6.73 -15.62 0.21
CA ALA A 15 -6.70 -16.88 0.94
C ALA A 15 -5.27 -17.23 1.41
N ARG A 16 -4.25 -17.01 0.57
CA ARG A 16 -2.83 -17.18 0.95
C ARG A 16 -2.39 -16.21 2.04
N VAL A 17 -2.86 -14.96 2.00
CA VAL A 17 -2.61 -13.98 3.07
C VAL A 17 -3.15 -14.48 4.40
N PHE A 18 -4.40 -14.93 4.44
CA PHE A 18 -5.04 -15.42 5.67
C PHE A 18 -4.39 -16.71 6.18
N ALA A 19 -4.08 -17.65 5.29
CA ALA A 19 -3.38 -18.88 5.67
C ALA A 19 -2.01 -18.60 6.30
N LEU A 20 -1.24 -17.65 5.73
CA LEU A 20 0.06 -17.27 6.26
C LEU A 20 -0.07 -16.56 7.61
N ARG A 21 -1.02 -15.66 7.77
CA ARG A 21 -1.30 -14.97 9.04
C ARG A 21 -1.71 -15.98 10.11
N SER A 22 -2.61 -16.90 9.80
CA SER A 22 -3.01 -17.96 10.73
C SER A 22 -1.83 -18.82 11.18
N ALA A 23 -0.95 -19.21 10.26
CA ALA A 23 0.23 -20.01 10.58
C ALA A 23 1.19 -19.27 11.54
N VAL A 24 1.35 -17.94 11.37
CA VAL A 24 2.27 -17.16 12.22
C VAL A 24 1.59 -16.69 13.49
N PHE A 25 0.44 -16.04 13.41
CA PHE A 25 -0.18 -15.43 14.59
C PHE A 25 -0.90 -16.46 15.46
N MET A 26 -1.73 -17.32 14.86
CA MET A 26 -2.53 -18.27 15.64
C MET A 26 -1.71 -19.50 16.04
N THR A 27 -0.99 -20.13 15.10
CA THR A 27 -0.28 -21.38 15.39
C THR A 27 1.02 -21.16 16.14
N GLU A 28 1.84 -20.15 15.76
CA GLU A 28 3.14 -19.94 16.40
C GLU A 28 3.05 -19.01 17.62
N GLN A 29 2.24 -17.93 17.53
CA GLN A 29 2.16 -16.92 18.60
C GLN A 29 0.94 -17.10 19.52
N HIS A 30 0.11 -18.12 19.27
CA HIS A 30 -1.10 -18.44 20.05
C HIS A 30 -2.11 -17.28 20.18
N CYS A 31 -2.12 -16.36 19.19
CA CYS A 31 -3.08 -15.29 19.13
C CYS A 31 -4.50 -15.85 18.99
N PRO A 32 -5.48 -15.41 19.80
CA PRO A 32 -6.87 -15.81 19.66
C PRO A 32 -7.43 -15.47 18.26
N TYR A 33 -8.38 -16.28 17.80
CA TYR A 33 -9.00 -16.11 16.48
C TYR A 33 -9.57 -14.69 16.28
N ASP A 34 -10.36 -14.21 17.26
CA ASP A 34 -11.04 -12.92 17.18
C ASP A 34 -10.08 -11.73 17.25
N GLU A 35 -8.89 -11.90 17.84
CA GLU A 35 -7.85 -10.89 17.84
C GLU A 35 -7.09 -10.86 16.52
N GLU A 36 -6.90 -12.01 15.85
CA GLU A 36 -6.27 -12.06 14.54
C GLU A 36 -7.22 -11.59 13.44
N PHE A 37 -8.44 -12.09 13.42
CA PHE A 37 -9.48 -11.72 12.46
C PHE A 37 -10.44 -10.70 13.07
N ASP A 38 -9.93 -9.50 13.28
CA ASP A 38 -10.54 -8.37 14.00
C ASP A 38 -11.64 -7.62 13.22
N GLY A 39 -12.14 -8.20 12.13
CA GLY A 39 -13.19 -7.62 11.28
C GLY A 39 -12.73 -6.51 10.33
N ASN A 40 -11.44 -6.15 10.33
CA ASN A 40 -10.91 -5.06 9.50
C ASN A 40 -10.33 -5.53 8.15
N ASP A 41 -10.39 -6.81 7.84
CA ASP A 41 -9.71 -7.35 6.67
C ASP A 41 -10.36 -6.95 5.34
N TYR A 42 -11.68 -6.82 5.30
CA TYR A 42 -12.42 -6.45 4.09
C TYR A 42 -12.28 -4.99 3.68
N CYS A 43 -11.84 -4.10 4.57
CA CYS A 43 -11.59 -2.69 4.28
C CYS A 43 -10.10 -2.35 4.24
N ALA A 44 -9.25 -3.36 4.18
CA ALA A 44 -7.79 -3.23 4.23
C ALA A 44 -7.15 -3.61 2.88
N THR A 45 -5.95 -3.07 2.65
CA THR A 45 -5.08 -3.53 1.58
C THR A 45 -4.07 -4.53 2.15
N HIS A 46 -3.97 -5.69 1.51
CA HIS A 46 -3.03 -6.74 1.91
C HIS A 46 -1.86 -6.81 0.94
N ILE A 47 -0.64 -6.77 1.48
CA ILE A 47 0.58 -6.99 0.71
C ILE A 47 0.99 -8.45 0.88
N LEU A 48 1.16 -9.16 -0.23
CA LEU A 48 1.65 -10.53 -0.27
C LEU A 48 3.08 -10.54 -0.80
N GLY A 49 4.00 -11.04 0.01
CA GLY A 49 5.40 -11.26 -0.34
C GLY A 49 5.67 -12.72 -0.69
N THR A 50 6.44 -12.94 -1.74
CA THR A 50 6.84 -14.28 -2.20
C THR A 50 8.34 -14.43 -2.33
N VAL A 51 8.82 -15.64 -2.10
CA VAL A 51 10.21 -16.06 -2.35
C VAL A 51 10.18 -17.17 -3.39
N ASN A 52 10.77 -16.95 -4.55
CA ASN A 52 10.70 -17.88 -5.71
C ASN A 52 9.26 -18.32 -6.04
N GLY A 53 8.29 -17.39 -5.92
CA GLY A 53 6.87 -17.65 -6.16
C GLY A 53 6.10 -18.24 -4.98
N GLU A 54 6.75 -18.70 -3.92
CA GLU A 54 6.13 -19.26 -2.72
C GLU A 54 5.71 -18.14 -1.75
N PRO A 55 4.46 -18.12 -1.20
CA PRO A 55 4.05 -17.18 -0.17
C PRO A 55 4.97 -17.23 1.05
N ALA A 56 5.48 -16.10 1.47
CA ALA A 56 6.54 -16.02 2.48
C ALA A 56 6.27 -14.98 3.56
N ALA A 57 5.66 -13.84 3.21
CA ALA A 57 5.40 -12.73 4.11
C ALA A 57 4.11 -11.99 3.72
N VAL A 58 3.49 -11.35 4.68
CA VAL A 58 2.31 -10.50 4.48
C VAL A 58 2.38 -9.26 5.34
N LEU A 59 1.64 -8.22 4.92
CA LEU A 59 1.44 -6.97 5.64
C LEU A 59 0.03 -6.48 5.37
N ARG A 60 -0.65 -5.92 6.38
CA ARG A 60 -1.95 -5.27 6.23
C ARG A 60 -1.79 -3.75 6.34
N LEU A 61 -2.47 -3.03 5.45
CA LEU A 61 -2.56 -1.58 5.45
C LEU A 61 -4.01 -1.16 5.67
N ARG A 62 -4.22 -0.20 6.57
CA ARG A 62 -5.51 0.46 6.75
C ARG A 62 -5.34 1.96 6.59
N TYR A 63 -6.38 2.63 6.13
CA TYR A 63 -6.34 4.04 5.80
C TYR A 63 -7.27 4.84 6.69
N PHE A 64 -6.77 5.96 7.19
CA PHE A 64 -7.48 6.92 8.01
C PHE A 64 -7.36 8.31 7.35
N ALA A 65 -7.99 9.33 7.91
CA ALA A 65 -8.06 10.63 7.26
C ALA A 65 -6.69 11.21 6.87
N ASP A 66 -5.71 11.19 7.79
CA ASP A 66 -4.41 11.86 7.61
C ASP A 66 -3.20 10.94 7.80
N PHE A 67 -3.43 9.64 8.04
CA PHE A 67 -2.37 8.64 8.19
C PHE A 67 -2.81 7.26 7.67
N ALA A 68 -1.85 6.44 7.29
CA ALA A 68 -2.07 5.02 7.04
C ALA A 68 -1.50 4.18 8.18
N LYS A 69 -2.19 3.11 8.55
CA LYS A 69 -1.74 2.16 9.57
C LYS A 69 -1.11 0.95 8.92
N ILE A 70 0.13 0.64 9.32
CA ILE A 70 0.84 -0.60 8.98
C ILE A 70 0.65 -1.58 10.12
N GLU A 71 0.16 -2.77 9.81
CA GLU A 71 -0.11 -3.80 10.81
C GLU A 71 -0.05 -5.21 10.22
N ARG A 72 -0.16 -6.24 11.06
CA ARG A 72 -0.19 -7.66 10.66
C ARG A 72 1.00 -8.08 9.77
N LEU A 73 2.20 -7.55 10.07
CA LEU A 73 3.42 -8.05 9.43
C LEU A 73 3.72 -9.45 9.94
N ALA A 74 3.61 -10.44 9.08
CA ALA A 74 3.94 -11.83 9.38
C ALA A 74 4.91 -12.39 8.33
N VAL A 75 5.85 -13.20 8.79
CA VAL A 75 6.84 -13.88 7.93
C VAL A 75 6.96 -15.32 8.39
N LEU A 76 6.80 -16.27 7.49
CA LEU A 76 6.99 -17.69 7.79
C LEU A 76 8.41 -17.96 8.32
N PRO A 77 8.59 -18.80 9.34
CA PRO A 77 9.88 -19.03 10.01
C PRO A 77 11.05 -19.29 9.06
N ARG A 78 10.82 -20.13 8.04
CA ARG A 78 11.83 -20.51 7.04
C ARG A 78 12.36 -19.35 6.19
N PHE A 79 11.61 -18.22 6.10
CA PHE A 79 11.99 -17.05 5.29
C PHE A 79 12.47 -15.85 6.11
N ARG A 80 12.49 -15.92 7.46
CA ARG A 80 12.88 -14.78 8.34
C ARG A 80 14.33 -14.32 8.18
N ARG A 81 15.19 -15.16 7.62
CA ARG A 81 16.60 -14.80 7.35
C ARG A 81 16.81 -14.25 5.94
N THR A 82 15.74 -14.03 5.19
CA THR A 82 15.79 -13.42 3.86
C THR A 82 15.42 -11.93 3.94
N LEU A 83 15.58 -11.21 2.84
CA LEU A 83 15.19 -9.80 2.74
C LEU A 83 13.68 -9.61 2.48
N ILE A 84 12.88 -10.68 2.47
CA ILE A 84 11.45 -10.59 2.14
C ILE A 84 10.69 -9.64 3.06
N THR A 85 11.05 -9.60 4.34
CA THR A 85 10.44 -8.68 5.30
C THR A 85 10.63 -7.21 4.87
N LYS A 86 11.85 -6.87 4.44
CA LYS A 86 12.17 -5.53 3.92
C LYS A 86 11.33 -5.23 2.68
N VAL A 87 11.33 -6.14 1.71
CA VAL A 87 10.60 -5.99 0.44
C VAL A 87 9.10 -5.76 0.67
N VAL A 88 8.48 -6.50 1.60
CA VAL A 88 7.04 -6.36 1.93
C VAL A 88 6.75 -5.03 2.63
N VAL A 89 7.60 -4.60 3.57
CA VAL A 89 7.42 -3.31 4.27
C VAL A 89 7.60 -2.15 3.30
N GLU A 90 8.64 -2.18 2.46
CA GLU A 90 8.87 -1.15 1.44
C GLU A 90 7.72 -1.08 0.43
N ALA A 91 7.19 -2.22 -0.01
CA ALA A 91 6.01 -2.25 -0.87
C ALA A 91 4.77 -1.63 -0.20
N GLY A 92 4.57 -1.88 1.10
CA GLY A 92 3.50 -1.24 1.87
C GLY A 92 3.68 0.28 1.99
N ILE A 93 4.90 0.75 2.24
CA ILE A 93 5.23 2.17 2.29
C ILE A 93 4.97 2.82 0.92
N GLU A 94 5.38 2.16 -0.17
CA GLU A 94 5.17 2.63 -1.53
C GLU A 94 3.68 2.79 -1.88
N VAL A 95 2.84 1.81 -1.53
CA VAL A 95 1.38 1.91 -1.69
C VAL A 95 0.82 3.11 -0.93
N CYS A 96 1.24 3.33 0.33
CA CYS A 96 0.80 4.48 1.11
C CYS A 96 1.24 5.81 0.48
N SER A 97 2.49 5.90 0.03
CA SER A 97 3.06 7.07 -0.63
C SER A 97 2.31 7.39 -1.95
N ARG A 98 2.01 6.36 -2.75
CA ARG A 98 1.24 6.47 -4.00
C ARG A 98 -0.20 6.94 -3.77
N LYS A 99 -0.81 6.52 -2.65
CA LYS A 99 -2.13 7.02 -2.20
C LYS A 99 -2.08 8.43 -1.59
N GLY A 100 -0.90 9.03 -1.47
CA GLY A 100 -0.71 10.40 -1.02
C GLY A 100 -0.52 10.58 0.49
N TYR A 101 -0.41 9.51 1.26
CA TYR A 101 -0.13 9.59 2.68
C TYR A 101 1.29 10.09 2.95
N ARG A 102 1.43 10.84 4.03
CA ARG A 102 2.72 11.37 4.53
C ARG A 102 3.06 10.83 5.91
N LYS A 103 2.09 10.22 6.59
CA LYS A 103 2.24 9.68 7.94
C LYS A 103 1.86 8.22 7.98
N LEU A 104 2.72 7.44 8.58
CA LEU A 104 2.45 6.04 8.90
C LEU A 104 2.35 5.88 10.40
N TYR A 105 1.48 4.97 10.81
CA TYR A 105 1.25 4.60 12.19
C TYR A 105 1.27 3.09 12.33
N GLY A 106 1.69 2.56 13.46
CA GLY A 106 1.69 1.14 13.73
C GLY A 106 1.92 0.80 15.19
N HIS A 107 1.62 -0.43 15.54
CA HIS A 107 1.96 -1.01 16.84
C HIS A 107 3.08 -2.02 16.64
N ALA A 108 4.21 -1.79 17.28
CA ALA A 108 5.33 -2.72 17.29
C ALA A 108 5.40 -3.45 18.62
N GLN A 109 5.53 -4.78 18.62
CA GLN A 109 5.96 -5.47 19.83
C GLN A 109 7.24 -4.79 20.35
N LYS A 110 7.35 -4.56 21.65
CA LYS A 110 8.43 -3.82 22.28
C LYS A 110 9.83 -4.29 21.85
N ARG A 111 10.01 -5.60 21.65
CA ARG A 111 11.25 -6.20 21.14
C ARG A 111 11.58 -5.87 19.68
N LEU A 112 10.60 -5.42 18.89
CA LEU A 112 10.71 -5.12 17.45
C LEU A 112 10.84 -3.62 17.14
N THR A 113 10.90 -2.74 18.13
CA THR A 113 11.02 -1.28 17.92
C THR A 113 12.29 -0.93 17.11
N ARG A 114 13.42 -1.59 17.36
CA ARG A 114 14.66 -1.39 16.58
C ARG A 114 14.54 -1.85 15.12
N PHE A 115 13.72 -2.86 14.85
CA PHE A 115 13.44 -3.28 13.48
C PHE A 115 12.66 -2.19 12.73
N TRP A 116 11.59 -1.67 13.32
CA TRP A 116 10.78 -0.62 12.72
C TRP A 116 11.52 0.72 12.58
N ALA A 117 12.46 1.01 13.48
CA ALA A 117 13.32 2.19 13.37
C ALA A 117 14.15 2.22 12.08
N LYS A 118 14.48 1.06 11.49
CA LYS A 118 15.18 0.98 10.19
C LYS A 118 14.34 1.51 9.01
N PHE A 119 13.02 1.60 9.18
CA PHE A 119 12.07 2.17 8.22
C PHE A 119 11.62 3.58 8.62
N GLY A 120 12.34 4.24 9.53
CA GLY A 120 12.05 5.61 9.97
C GLY A 120 10.99 5.72 11.06
N PHE A 121 10.48 4.61 11.58
CA PHE A 121 9.49 4.66 12.67
C PHE A 121 10.13 5.06 13.99
N LYS A 122 9.46 5.95 14.72
CA LYS A 122 9.81 6.44 16.04
C LYS A 122 8.67 6.17 17.02
N PRO A 123 8.95 5.94 18.31
CA PRO A 123 7.90 5.83 19.31
C PRO A 123 7.04 7.10 19.34
N LEU A 124 5.72 6.88 19.42
CA LEU A 124 4.78 7.94 19.71
C LEU A 124 4.56 7.92 21.23
N ASN A 125 5.14 8.90 21.93
CA ASN A 125 5.13 8.95 23.40
C ASN A 125 3.73 9.29 23.95
N LYS A 126 2.81 8.35 23.85
CA LYS A 126 1.55 8.37 24.59
C LYS A 126 1.70 7.39 25.76
N ASN A 127 1.39 7.83 26.95
CA ASN A 127 1.51 7.06 28.18
C ASN A 127 0.39 6.01 28.36
N PHE A 128 -0.01 5.31 27.28
CA PHE A 128 -0.98 4.24 27.34
C PHE A 128 -0.27 2.91 27.14
N PRO A 129 -0.31 2.01 28.14
CA PRO A 129 0.19 0.66 27.96
C PRO A 129 -0.72 -0.08 26.96
N LEU A 130 -0.13 -0.59 25.90
CA LEU A 130 -0.81 -1.44 24.92
C LEU A 130 -0.36 -2.88 25.16
N VAL A 131 -1.29 -3.71 25.63
CA VAL A 131 -1.07 -5.15 25.79
C VAL A 131 -2.21 -5.87 25.09
N TYR A 132 -1.87 -6.72 24.14
CA TYR A 132 -2.80 -7.65 23.48
C TYR A 132 -2.03 -8.90 22.99
N SER A 133 -2.73 -10.03 22.89
CA SER A 133 -2.12 -11.33 22.58
C SER A 133 -0.88 -11.60 23.45
N ASP A 134 -0.96 -11.29 24.76
CA ASP A 134 0.08 -11.49 25.78
C ASP A 134 1.43 -10.76 25.53
N HIS A 135 1.42 -9.76 24.64
CA HIS A 135 2.62 -8.99 24.33
C HIS A 135 2.45 -7.50 24.62
N GLU A 136 3.54 -6.87 25.08
CA GLU A 136 3.62 -5.41 25.18
C GLU A 136 3.91 -4.79 23.80
N TYR A 137 3.14 -3.77 23.46
CA TYR A 137 3.31 -3.00 22.22
C TYR A 137 3.66 -1.55 22.50
N VAL A 138 4.37 -0.97 21.55
CA VAL A 138 4.69 0.47 21.50
C VAL A 138 4.02 1.05 20.27
N GLU A 139 3.28 2.15 20.47
CA GLU A 139 2.81 2.95 19.34
C GLU A 139 4.01 3.57 18.63
N MET A 140 4.05 3.44 17.33
CA MET A 140 5.11 4.01 16.50
C MET A 140 4.52 4.76 15.31
N TRP A 141 5.22 5.78 14.85
CA TRP A 141 4.87 6.55 13.67
C TRP A 141 6.10 6.86 12.84
N ALA A 142 5.89 7.13 11.55
CA ALA A 142 6.92 7.58 10.63
C ALA A 142 6.37 8.63 9.68
N GLU A 143 7.23 9.54 9.23
CA GLU A 143 6.97 10.38 8.07
C GLU A 143 7.51 9.70 6.82
N ILE A 144 6.74 9.78 5.75
CA ILE A 144 7.13 9.31 4.43
C ILE A 144 6.96 10.42 3.39
N GLU A 145 7.75 10.38 2.36
CA GLU A 145 7.55 11.28 1.23
C GLU A 145 6.33 10.84 0.42
N ARG A 146 5.45 11.80 0.13
CA ARG A 146 4.40 11.60 -0.84
C ARG A 146 5.01 11.59 -2.24
N ARG A 147 4.68 10.62 -3.06
CA ARG A 147 5.11 10.58 -4.45
C ARG A 147 4.61 11.80 -5.23
N ALA A 148 5.42 12.25 -6.18
CA ALA A 148 5.02 13.35 -7.08
C ALA A 148 3.79 12.99 -7.93
N ASP A 149 3.65 11.70 -8.28
CA ASP A 149 2.56 11.11 -9.04
C ASP A 149 1.50 10.43 -8.14
N ALA A 150 1.40 10.85 -6.87
CA ALA A 150 0.38 10.35 -5.95
C ALA A 150 -1.03 10.55 -6.52
N ILE A 151 -1.88 9.55 -6.32
CA ILE A 151 -3.25 9.55 -6.83
C ILE A 151 -4.07 10.62 -6.10
N THR A 152 -4.70 11.48 -6.88
CA THR A 152 -5.57 12.55 -6.41
C THR A 152 -6.85 12.58 -7.22
N MET A 153 -7.80 13.37 -6.80
CA MET A 153 -9.02 13.63 -7.57
C MET A 153 -8.73 14.22 -8.98
N MET A 154 -7.54 14.80 -9.18
CA MET A 154 -7.10 15.37 -10.46
C MET A 154 -6.27 14.40 -11.30
N SER A 155 -6.07 13.16 -10.84
CA SER A 155 -5.38 12.13 -11.62
C SER A 155 -6.24 11.67 -12.80
N ASP A 156 -5.59 11.07 -13.81
CA ASP A 156 -6.29 10.46 -14.94
C ASP A 156 -7.37 9.51 -14.42
N PRO A 157 -8.65 9.66 -14.85
CA PRO A 157 -9.73 8.78 -14.44
C PRO A 157 -9.44 7.29 -14.63
N TYR A 158 -8.72 6.92 -15.67
CA TYR A 158 -8.31 5.53 -15.88
C TYR A 158 -7.37 5.01 -14.81
N VAL A 159 -6.46 5.85 -14.30
CA VAL A 159 -5.61 5.48 -13.15
C VAL A 159 -6.44 5.24 -11.90
N ILE A 160 -7.44 6.10 -11.65
CA ILE A 160 -8.32 6.00 -10.47
C ILE A 160 -9.15 4.71 -10.47
N VAL A 161 -9.61 4.25 -11.63
CA VAL A 161 -10.45 3.04 -11.73
C VAL A 161 -9.64 1.74 -11.79
N ARG A 162 -8.32 1.79 -11.89
CA ARG A 162 -7.48 0.59 -11.86
C ARG A 162 -7.47 -0.08 -10.50
N PRO A 163 -7.24 -1.41 -10.44
CA PRO A 163 -7.16 -2.12 -9.19
C PRO A 163 -6.09 -1.56 -8.26
N GLU A 164 -6.34 -1.64 -6.95
CA GLU A 164 -5.40 -1.23 -5.90
C GLU A 164 -4.01 -1.83 -6.13
N GLY A 165 -2.98 -0.99 -6.11
CA GLY A 165 -1.59 -1.40 -6.33
C GLY A 165 -1.20 -1.68 -7.78
N GLN A 166 -2.12 -1.56 -8.75
CA GLN A 166 -1.88 -1.80 -10.17
C GLN A 166 -2.09 -0.53 -11.03
N TRP A 167 -1.93 0.64 -10.44
CA TRP A 167 -2.25 1.93 -11.07
C TRP A 167 -1.46 2.25 -12.34
N ASP A 168 -0.28 1.66 -12.51
CA ASP A 168 0.57 1.87 -13.68
C ASP A 168 0.37 0.82 -14.78
N THR A 169 -0.53 -0.15 -14.57
CA THR A 169 -0.84 -1.22 -15.52
C THR A 169 -2.26 -1.06 -16.05
N PRO A 170 -2.47 -0.97 -17.38
CA PRO A 170 -3.80 -0.90 -17.96
C PRO A 170 -4.68 -2.06 -17.52
N GLY A 171 -5.86 -1.74 -16.98
CA GLY A 171 -6.82 -2.70 -16.47
C GLY A 171 -7.92 -3.08 -17.49
N ALA A 172 -8.97 -3.73 -17.00
CA ALA A 172 -10.10 -4.13 -17.82
C ALA A 172 -10.87 -2.94 -18.40
N LEU A 173 -10.99 -1.86 -17.62
CA LEU A 173 -11.73 -0.67 -18.05
C LEU A 173 -10.94 0.17 -19.07
N ASP A 174 -9.62 0.15 -19.04
CA ASP A 174 -8.80 0.77 -20.09
C ASP A 174 -9.10 0.17 -21.47
N ARG A 175 -9.40 -1.13 -21.53
CA ARG A 175 -9.72 -1.85 -22.77
C ARG A 175 -11.18 -1.74 -23.17
N SER A 176 -12.05 -1.23 -22.30
CA SER A 176 -13.49 -1.19 -22.52
C SER A 176 -13.87 -0.34 -23.73
N ALA A 177 -13.17 0.78 -23.95
CA ALA A 177 -13.42 1.66 -25.08
C ALA A 177 -13.02 1.04 -26.45
N ALA A 178 -12.08 0.09 -26.43
CA ALA A 178 -11.59 -0.56 -27.66
C ALA A 178 -12.40 -1.79 -28.08
N ARG A 179 -13.29 -2.31 -27.21
CA ARG A 179 -14.11 -3.47 -27.54
C ARG A 179 -15.45 -3.06 -28.20
N PRO A 180 -16.08 -3.94 -28.99
CA PRO A 180 -17.41 -3.71 -29.50
C PRO A 180 -18.42 -3.42 -28.38
N ALA A 181 -19.36 -2.52 -28.63
CA ALA A 181 -20.42 -2.22 -27.68
C ALA A 181 -21.26 -3.48 -27.36
N THR A 182 -21.46 -3.77 -26.08
CA THR A 182 -22.31 -4.89 -25.63
C THR A 182 -23.81 -4.61 -25.78
N ASN A 183 -24.19 -3.33 -25.86
CA ASN A 183 -25.56 -2.90 -26.15
C ASN A 183 -25.51 -1.74 -27.15
N PRO A 184 -25.49 -2.02 -28.46
CA PRO A 184 -25.34 -1.00 -29.51
C PRO A 184 -26.50 0.00 -29.54
N HIS A 185 -27.65 -0.34 -29.00
CA HIS A 185 -28.81 0.57 -28.96
C HIS A 185 -28.73 1.64 -27.87
N LYS A 186 -27.83 1.52 -26.92
CA LYS A 186 -27.68 2.45 -25.80
C LYS A 186 -26.46 3.38 -25.90
N VAL A 187 -25.61 3.17 -26.89
CA VAL A 187 -24.40 3.99 -27.09
C VAL A 187 -24.69 4.96 -28.25
N PRO A 188 -24.72 6.28 -28.02
CA PRO A 188 -24.82 7.28 -29.07
C PRO A 188 -23.70 7.07 -30.10
N GLU A 189 -24.00 7.30 -31.38
CA GLU A 189 -23.09 7.04 -32.50
C GLU A 189 -21.85 7.93 -32.44
N ASP A 190 -21.97 9.14 -31.94
CA ASP A 190 -20.92 10.11 -31.68
C ASP A 190 -19.96 9.70 -30.53
N ALA A 191 -20.45 8.96 -29.54
CA ALA A 191 -19.60 8.43 -28.48
C ALA A 191 -18.64 7.32 -28.96
N ARG A 192 -18.89 6.72 -30.13
CA ARG A 192 -18.03 5.71 -30.74
C ARG A 192 -16.79 6.29 -31.43
N LEU A 193 -16.79 7.60 -31.71
CA LEU A 193 -15.71 8.30 -32.38
C LEU A 193 -14.58 8.75 -31.44
N CYS A 194 -14.80 8.71 -30.12
CA CYS A 194 -13.76 8.95 -29.14
C CYS A 194 -12.96 7.67 -28.89
N ALA A 195 -12.18 7.22 -29.86
CA ALA A 195 -11.15 6.23 -29.59
C ALA A 195 -10.17 6.82 -28.56
N PRO A 196 -9.82 6.08 -27.48
CA PRO A 196 -8.86 6.58 -26.53
C PRO A 196 -7.54 6.82 -27.26
N VAL A 197 -7.06 8.07 -27.23
CA VAL A 197 -5.70 8.38 -27.61
C VAL A 197 -4.82 7.57 -26.67
N VAL A 198 -4.15 6.55 -27.20
CA VAL A 198 -3.09 5.85 -26.47
C VAL A 198 -2.01 6.90 -26.20
N ARG A 199 -2.10 7.55 -25.05
CA ARG A 199 -1.04 8.44 -24.60
C ARG A 199 0.12 7.53 -24.17
N THR A 200 1.12 7.44 -25.06
CA THR A 200 2.44 7.01 -24.63
C THR A 200 2.88 7.88 -23.46
N PRO A 201 3.49 7.33 -22.43
CA PRO A 201 4.03 8.12 -21.33
C PRO A 201 5.03 9.11 -21.94
N THR A 202 4.71 10.38 -21.92
CA THR A 202 5.67 11.42 -22.27
C THR A 202 6.77 11.38 -21.23
N ALA A 203 7.98 11.03 -21.67
CA ALA A 203 9.20 11.20 -20.90
C ALA A 203 9.21 12.63 -20.33
N GLY A 204 9.48 12.73 -19.02
CA GLY A 204 9.32 13.92 -18.22
C GLY A 204 9.86 15.17 -18.87
N ALA A 205 9.02 16.21 -18.90
CA ALA A 205 9.46 17.57 -19.19
C ALA A 205 10.45 18.03 -18.09
N PRO A 206 11.56 18.68 -18.44
CA PRO A 206 12.50 19.20 -17.45
C PRO A 206 11.81 20.27 -16.57
N PRO A 207 12.20 20.42 -15.29
CA PRO A 207 11.60 21.39 -14.40
C PRO A 207 11.87 22.82 -14.92
N ALA A 208 10.79 23.59 -15.00
CA ALA A 208 10.85 25.00 -15.38
C ALA A 208 11.81 25.76 -14.44
N ALA A 209 12.74 26.50 -15.05
CA ALA A 209 13.70 27.35 -14.35
C ALA A 209 12.97 28.34 -13.42
N ARG A 210 13.28 28.31 -12.11
CA ARG A 210 12.80 29.27 -11.13
C ARG A 210 13.35 30.65 -11.48
N ASN A 211 12.46 31.56 -11.85
CA ASN A 211 12.75 32.97 -12.04
C ASN A 211 13.07 33.58 -10.66
N ARG A 212 14.32 34.01 -10.50
CA ARG A 212 14.81 34.78 -9.32
C ARG A 212 14.33 36.23 -9.41
N ARG A 213 13.09 36.50 -9.03
CA ARG A 213 12.63 37.87 -8.68
C ARG A 213 11.34 37.68 -7.87
N ASP A 214 11.52 37.66 -6.56
CA ASP A 214 10.59 38.24 -5.58
C ASP A 214 11.11 37.91 -4.17
N ARG A 215 11.95 38.80 -3.67
CA ARG A 215 12.18 38.94 -2.23
C ARG A 215 11.23 40.02 -1.71
N PRO A 216 10.39 39.78 -0.73
CA PRO A 216 9.77 40.84 0.03
C PRO A 216 10.79 41.43 0.99
N GLN A 217 10.83 42.75 1.03
CA GLN A 217 11.60 43.55 2.00
C GLN A 217 10.95 43.48 3.40
N PRO A 218 11.72 43.58 4.48
CA PRO A 218 11.18 43.64 5.82
C PRO A 218 10.54 45.00 6.09
N ALA A 219 9.33 44.99 6.60
CA ALA A 219 8.70 46.16 7.19
C ALA A 219 9.17 46.35 8.64
N ILE A 220 9.41 47.59 9.01
CA ILE A 220 9.82 48.18 10.25
C ILE A 220 8.90 47.82 11.42
#